data_0987faada258e9bf29a9cd4e27513a11
#
_entry.id   0987faada258e9bf29a9cd4e27513a11
#
_cell.length_a   1.000
_cell.length_b   1.000
_cell.length_c   1.000
_cell.angle_alpha   90.00
_cell.angle_beta   90.00
_cell.angle_gamma   90.00
#
_symmetry.space_group_name_H-M   'P 1'
#
loop_
_entity.id
_entity.type
_entity.pdbx_description
1 polymer ?
#
loop_
_entity_poly.entity_id
_entity_poly.type
_entity_poly.pdbx_seq_one_letter_code
_entity_poly.pdbx_strand_id
1 'polypeptide(L)'
;MVITMIDTKYKIKSKKNDIFPFINGIIMVLFVIVTLYPVLNTLAISLNDGTDALRGGIYLWPRKFTWKNYTTVLHKDNLITGAYITVARTLIGTLLSLAANAILAFIVSRKRFLFQREVSLFWVITMYVNGGMIPTFLLYKGLGLTNNFWVYVIPGMVSAFNMLVIRTYMNGIPDSLEESAQLDGAGYSTIFLKIYSPLCKPVYATVALFVAVGQWNSWFDAMLYNRMSSNLTTLQYELMKLLSSVTNQGTSAEAMKNAAGTVTPTSVRAAEIGRADRKSTRLNSSHGK
;
A
#
# COMPACT_ATOMS: atom_id res chain seq x y z
N MET A 1 24.17 53.82 16.55
CA MET A 1 24.89 52.64 17.07
C MET A 1 24.66 51.52 16.07
N VAL A 2 25.66 51.26 15.23
CA VAL A 2 25.58 50.45 14.03
C VAL A 2 25.75 48.97 14.44
N ILE A 3 24.75 48.16 14.25
CA ILE A 3 24.86 46.70 14.42
C ILE A 3 25.40 46.13 13.12
N THR A 4 26.68 45.79 13.15
CA THR A 4 27.41 45.11 12.07
C THR A 4 26.85 43.71 11.89
N MET A 5 26.21 43.41 10.76
CA MET A 5 25.87 42.06 10.33
C MET A 5 27.16 41.26 10.13
N ILE A 6 27.34 40.24 10.94
CA ILE A 6 28.39 39.23 10.73
C ILE A 6 27.89 38.29 9.65
N ASP A 7 28.30 38.57 8.43
CA ASP A 7 28.08 37.70 7.27
C ASP A 7 29.11 36.55 7.34
N THR A 8 28.78 35.53 8.10
CA THR A 8 29.61 34.31 8.20
C THR A 8 29.31 33.43 7.00
N LYS A 9 29.87 33.81 5.84
CA LYS A 9 29.99 32.88 4.70
C LYS A 9 30.83 31.69 5.13
N TYR A 10 30.20 30.63 5.59
CA TYR A 10 30.83 29.30 5.65
C TYR A 10 31.14 28.84 4.22
N LYS A 11 32.29 29.22 3.69
CA LYS A 11 32.91 28.59 2.53
C LYS A 11 33.31 27.18 2.97
N ILE A 12 32.45 26.19 2.72
CA ILE A 12 32.82 24.77 2.73
C ILE A 12 33.92 24.64 1.65
N LYS A 13 35.19 24.64 2.09
CA LYS A 13 36.30 24.29 1.21
C LYS A 13 36.09 22.86 0.74
N SER A 14 35.53 22.69 -0.46
CA SER A 14 35.55 21.42 -1.17
C SER A 14 37.00 21.00 -1.34
N LYS A 15 37.42 20.06 -0.53
CA LYS A 15 38.73 19.40 -0.69
C LYS A 15 38.66 18.60 -2.00
N LYS A 16 39.42 19.02 -3.00
CA LYS A 16 39.40 18.60 -4.39
C LYS A 16 39.72 17.11 -4.65
N ASN A 17 39.88 16.28 -3.61
CA ASN A 17 40.28 14.87 -3.68
C ASN A 17 39.48 13.97 -2.72
N ASP A 18 38.20 14.24 -2.51
CA ASP A 18 37.40 13.32 -1.72
C ASP A 18 37.04 12.10 -2.58
N ILE A 19 37.70 11.00 -2.35
CA ILE A 19 37.40 9.68 -2.93
C ILE A 19 35.99 9.21 -2.47
N PHE A 20 35.52 9.74 -1.34
CA PHE A 20 34.22 9.40 -0.75
C PHE A 20 33.02 9.56 -1.68
N PRO A 21 32.80 10.74 -2.35
CA PRO A 21 31.66 10.88 -3.26
C PRO A 21 31.73 9.93 -4.45
N PHE A 22 32.93 9.57 -4.90
CA PHE A 22 33.11 8.61 -5.99
C PHE A 22 32.75 7.20 -5.55
N ILE A 23 33.25 6.73 -4.41
CA ILE A 23 32.92 5.43 -3.83
C ILE A 23 31.40 5.36 -3.52
N ASN A 24 30.85 6.40 -2.89
CA ASN A 24 29.42 6.48 -2.59
C ASN A 24 28.59 6.43 -3.89
N GLY A 25 29.03 7.12 -4.94
CA GLY A 25 28.38 7.07 -6.26
C GLY A 25 28.34 5.66 -6.84
N ILE A 26 29.46 4.92 -6.79
CA ILE A 26 29.51 3.53 -7.25
C ILE A 26 28.56 2.64 -6.43
N ILE A 27 28.57 2.76 -5.10
CA ILE A 27 27.71 1.98 -4.22
C ILE A 27 26.24 2.27 -4.55
N MET A 28 25.87 3.55 -4.72
CA MET A 28 24.49 3.94 -5.08
C MET A 28 24.05 3.41 -6.44
N VAL A 29 24.92 3.47 -7.46
CA VAL A 29 24.63 2.91 -8.78
C VAL A 29 24.43 1.40 -8.70
N LEU A 30 25.31 0.70 -7.97
CA LEU A 30 25.21 -0.74 -7.78
C LEU A 30 23.93 -1.13 -7.05
N PHE A 31 23.56 -0.37 -6.01
CA PHE A 31 22.30 -0.54 -5.29
C PHE A 31 21.09 -0.35 -6.22
N VAL A 32 21.08 0.71 -7.04
CA VAL A 32 20.01 0.96 -8.03
C VAL A 32 19.90 -0.19 -9.03
N ILE A 33 21.02 -0.70 -9.56
CA ILE A 33 21.02 -1.83 -10.50
C ILE A 33 20.41 -3.07 -9.85
N VAL A 34 20.85 -3.41 -8.64
CA VAL A 34 20.36 -4.60 -7.91
C VAL A 34 18.86 -4.50 -7.60
N THR A 35 18.39 -3.32 -7.18
CA THR A 35 16.96 -3.11 -6.83
C THR A 35 16.07 -2.98 -8.05
N LEU A 36 16.56 -2.40 -9.15
CA LEU A 36 15.78 -2.17 -10.37
C LEU A 36 15.70 -3.43 -11.24
N TYR A 37 16.74 -4.27 -11.22
CA TYR A 37 16.82 -5.47 -12.06
C TYR A 37 15.60 -6.40 -11.93
N PRO A 38 15.11 -6.81 -10.74
CA PRO A 38 13.93 -7.66 -10.61
C PRO A 38 12.68 -7.05 -11.22
N VAL A 39 12.53 -5.72 -11.11
CA VAL A 39 11.37 -5.00 -11.67
C VAL A 39 11.43 -5.00 -13.20
N LEU A 40 12.59 -4.69 -13.78
CA LEU A 40 12.80 -4.71 -15.24
C LEU A 40 12.66 -6.13 -15.80
N ASN A 41 13.19 -7.13 -15.10
CA ASN A 41 13.04 -8.53 -15.50
C ASN A 41 11.58 -8.96 -15.52
N THR A 42 10.81 -8.63 -14.48
CA THR A 42 9.37 -8.92 -14.42
C THR A 42 8.62 -8.22 -15.56
N LEU A 43 8.97 -6.97 -15.86
CA LEU A 43 8.39 -6.22 -16.98
C LEU A 43 8.73 -6.88 -18.34
N ALA A 44 9.97 -7.27 -18.54
CA ALA A 44 10.39 -7.97 -19.77
C ALA A 44 9.63 -9.30 -19.96
N ILE A 45 9.46 -10.08 -18.90
CA ILE A 45 8.68 -11.33 -18.92
C ILE A 45 7.20 -11.05 -19.17
N SER A 46 6.63 -10.01 -18.60
CA SER A 46 5.21 -9.65 -18.77
C SER A 46 4.87 -9.26 -20.22
N LEU A 47 5.82 -8.67 -20.92
CA LEU A 47 5.71 -8.26 -22.32
C LEU A 47 6.14 -9.34 -23.32
N ASN A 48 6.57 -10.51 -22.86
CA ASN A 48 6.98 -11.61 -23.72
C ASN A 48 5.86 -12.63 -23.91
N ASP A 49 5.86 -13.34 -25.05
CA ASP A 49 4.94 -14.44 -25.31
C ASP A 49 5.03 -15.51 -24.21
N GLY A 50 3.89 -15.94 -23.66
CA GLY A 50 3.83 -16.88 -22.55
C GLY A 50 4.48 -18.23 -22.85
N THR A 51 4.38 -18.72 -24.08
CA THR A 51 4.98 -19.99 -24.51
C THR A 51 6.50 -19.89 -24.63
N ASP A 52 7.00 -18.73 -25.05
CA ASP A 52 8.43 -18.46 -25.11
C ASP A 52 9.03 -18.18 -23.72
N ALA A 53 8.29 -17.54 -22.84
CA ALA A 53 8.68 -17.32 -21.45
C ALA A 53 8.94 -18.62 -20.67
N LEU A 54 8.26 -19.73 -21.04
CA LEU A 54 8.48 -21.07 -20.50
C LEU A 54 9.89 -21.62 -20.74
N ARG A 55 10.59 -21.12 -21.74
CA ARG A 55 11.97 -21.54 -22.06
C ARG A 55 12.99 -20.94 -21.09
N GLY A 56 12.61 -19.91 -20.34
CA GLY A 56 13.52 -19.14 -19.47
C GLY A 56 14.51 -18.27 -20.27
N GLY A 57 15.45 -17.66 -19.57
CA GLY A 57 16.53 -16.88 -20.20
C GLY A 57 16.08 -15.52 -20.74
N ILE A 58 15.00 -14.93 -20.20
CA ILE A 58 14.61 -13.55 -20.43
C ILE A 58 15.18 -12.71 -19.28
N TYR A 59 15.96 -11.69 -19.59
CA TYR A 59 16.61 -10.85 -18.59
C TYR A 59 16.03 -9.44 -18.58
N LEU A 60 16.38 -8.59 -19.56
CA LEU A 60 15.99 -7.17 -19.59
C LEU A 60 15.05 -6.85 -20.76
N TRP A 61 15.05 -7.64 -21.83
CA TRP A 61 14.24 -7.41 -23.03
C TRP A 61 13.43 -8.64 -23.41
N PRO A 62 12.14 -8.47 -23.83
CA PRO A 62 11.32 -9.57 -24.31
C PRO A 62 11.88 -10.09 -25.64
N ARG A 63 11.97 -11.41 -25.82
CA ARG A 63 12.36 -12.03 -27.09
C ARG A 63 11.25 -11.99 -28.14
N LYS A 64 10.01 -12.17 -27.67
CA LYS A 64 8.81 -12.09 -28.52
C LYS A 64 7.83 -11.15 -27.86
N PHE A 65 7.87 -9.89 -28.25
CA PHE A 65 7.01 -8.86 -27.72
C PHE A 65 5.53 -9.15 -28.00
N THR A 66 4.67 -9.07 -26.99
CA THR A 66 3.22 -9.24 -27.13
C THR A 66 2.44 -8.48 -26.07
N TRP A 67 1.32 -7.89 -26.46
CA TRP A 67 0.34 -7.30 -25.55
C TRP A 67 -0.75 -8.29 -25.11
N LYS A 68 -0.77 -9.51 -25.66
CA LYS A 68 -1.80 -10.51 -25.44
C LYS A 68 -1.98 -10.85 -23.94
N ASN A 69 -0.90 -10.81 -23.19
CA ASN A 69 -0.91 -11.06 -21.75
C ASN A 69 -1.78 -10.03 -21.02
N TYR A 70 -1.60 -8.75 -21.32
CA TYR A 70 -2.36 -7.65 -20.72
C TYR A 70 -3.82 -7.67 -21.15
N THR A 71 -4.09 -7.90 -22.44
CA THR A 71 -5.48 -8.00 -22.91
C THR A 71 -6.22 -9.17 -22.28
N THR A 72 -5.59 -10.34 -22.12
CA THR A 72 -6.19 -11.50 -21.46
C THR A 72 -6.49 -11.21 -19.98
N VAL A 73 -5.61 -10.51 -19.28
CA VAL A 73 -5.81 -10.15 -17.88
C VAL A 73 -6.92 -9.10 -17.73
N LEU A 74 -6.91 -8.07 -18.58
CA LEU A 74 -7.90 -6.98 -18.54
C LEU A 74 -9.33 -7.44 -18.89
N HIS A 75 -9.50 -8.52 -19.64
CA HIS A 75 -10.83 -9.06 -19.97
C HIS A 75 -11.40 -9.98 -18.86
N LYS A 76 -10.72 -10.11 -17.73
CA LYS A 76 -11.30 -10.81 -16.57
C LYS A 76 -12.19 -9.86 -15.78
N ASP A 77 -13.50 -10.10 -15.78
CA ASP A 77 -14.51 -9.25 -15.13
C ASP A 77 -14.19 -8.93 -13.67
N ASN A 78 -13.69 -9.90 -12.91
CA ASN A 78 -13.33 -9.72 -11.51
C ASN A 78 -12.17 -8.75 -11.27
N LEU A 79 -11.24 -8.59 -12.23
CA LEU A 79 -10.12 -7.67 -12.11
C LEU A 79 -10.54 -6.20 -12.28
N ILE A 80 -11.46 -5.94 -13.20
CA ILE A 80 -12.01 -4.60 -13.41
C ILE A 80 -12.81 -4.18 -12.18
N THR A 81 -13.68 -5.06 -11.69
CA THR A 81 -14.43 -4.84 -10.43
C THR A 81 -13.48 -4.62 -9.25
N GLY A 82 -12.44 -5.46 -9.14
CA GLY A 82 -11.41 -5.35 -8.11
C GLY A 82 -10.65 -4.03 -8.17
N ALA A 83 -10.31 -3.55 -9.38
CA ALA A 83 -9.66 -2.26 -9.57
C ALA A 83 -10.57 -1.10 -9.11
N TYR A 84 -11.85 -1.11 -9.51
CA TYR A 84 -12.82 -0.09 -9.10
C TYR A 84 -12.98 -0.04 -7.58
N ILE A 85 -13.20 -1.20 -6.93
CA ILE A 85 -13.33 -1.29 -5.47
C ILE A 85 -12.05 -0.84 -4.77
N THR A 86 -10.87 -1.20 -5.31
CA THR A 86 -9.58 -0.78 -4.73
C THR A 86 -9.41 0.74 -4.81
N VAL A 87 -9.73 1.37 -5.93
CA VAL A 87 -9.68 2.82 -6.07
C VAL A 87 -10.69 3.48 -5.13
N ALA A 88 -11.94 3.00 -5.11
CA ALA A 88 -12.99 3.55 -4.26
C ALA A 88 -12.63 3.47 -2.76
N ARG A 89 -12.16 2.29 -2.27
CA ARG A 89 -11.76 2.12 -0.88
C ARG A 89 -10.54 2.98 -0.52
N THR A 90 -9.58 3.11 -1.44
CA THR A 90 -8.39 3.92 -1.22
C THR A 90 -8.75 5.40 -1.10
N LEU A 91 -9.56 5.94 -1.99
CA LEU A 91 -9.97 7.34 -1.94
C LEU A 91 -10.85 7.61 -0.72
N ILE A 92 -11.94 6.86 -0.55
CA ILE A 92 -12.90 7.08 0.55
C ILE A 92 -12.24 6.79 1.90
N GLY A 93 -11.51 5.67 2.00
CA GLY A 93 -10.81 5.28 3.23
C GLY A 93 -9.75 6.29 3.65
N THR A 94 -8.97 6.81 2.70
CA THR A 94 -7.95 7.82 2.99
C THR A 94 -8.57 9.14 3.44
N LEU A 95 -9.60 9.63 2.75
CA LEU A 95 -10.26 10.88 3.09
C LEU A 95 -10.91 10.82 4.47
N LEU A 96 -11.67 9.76 4.75
CA LEU A 96 -12.36 9.60 6.03
C LEU A 96 -11.36 9.36 7.17
N SER A 97 -10.33 8.55 6.94
CA SER A 97 -9.29 8.32 7.95
C SER A 97 -8.53 9.61 8.25
N LEU A 98 -8.13 10.36 7.23
CA LEU A 98 -7.43 11.64 7.43
C LEU A 98 -8.29 12.64 8.20
N ALA A 99 -9.55 12.80 7.82
CA ALA A 99 -10.47 13.70 8.49
C ALA A 99 -10.69 13.32 9.97
N ALA A 100 -10.96 12.03 10.24
CA ALA A 100 -11.18 11.55 11.59
C ALA A 100 -9.93 11.71 12.47
N ASN A 101 -8.77 11.29 11.99
CA ASN A 101 -7.51 11.41 12.75
C ASN A 101 -7.08 12.88 12.93
N ALA A 102 -7.34 13.77 11.96
CA ALA A 102 -7.04 15.20 12.09
C ALA A 102 -7.90 15.87 13.16
N ILE A 103 -9.20 15.58 13.19
CA ILE A 103 -10.11 16.12 14.20
C ILE A 103 -9.72 15.60 15.61
N LEU A 104 -9.49 14.29 15.73
CA LEU A 104 -9.07 13.70 17.01
C LEU A 104 -7.72 14.25 17.49
N ALA A 105 -6.75 14.38 16.58
CA ALA A 105 -5.44 14.96 16.87
C ALA A 105 -5.56 16.40 17.36
N PHE A 106 -6.43 17.20 16.71
CA PHE A 106 -6.68 18.58 17.11
C PHE A 106 -7.27 18.64 18.53
N ILE A 107 -8.33 17.87 18.82
CA ILE A 107 -8.96 17.85 20.15
C ILE A 107 -7.94 17.46 21.22
N VAL A 108 -7.21 16.36 20.99
CA VAL A 108 -6.24 15.83 21.96
C VAL A 108 -4.95 16.66 22.05
N SER A 109 -4.67 17.55 21.10
CA SER A 109 -3.53 18.47 21.16
C SER A 109 -3.80 19.72 22.01
N ARG A 110 -5.09 20.03 22.32
CA ARG A 110 -5.44 21.27 23.05
C ARG A 110 -5.14 21.18 24.54
N LYS A 111 -4.38 22.13 25.07
CA LYS A 111 -4.02 22.21 26.50
C LYS A 111 -5.22 22.37 27.43
N ARG A 112 -6.33 22.96 26.94
CA ARG A 112 -7.59 23.14 27.67
C ARG A 112 -8.44 21.87 27.77
N PHE A 113 -8.09 20.81 27.04
CA PHE A 113 -8.82 19.54 27.11
C PHE A 113 -8.48 18.79 28.39
N LEU A 114 -9.42 18.69 29.30
CA LEU A 114 -9.22 18.15 30.66
C LEU A 114 -8.67 16.73 30.70
N PHE A 115 -9.09 15.87 29.77
CA PHE A 115 -8.69 14.44 29.68
C PHE A 115 -7.62 14.18 28.62
N GLN A 116 -6.81 15.18 28.30
CA GLN A 116 -5.78 15.06 27.23
C GLN A 116 -4.83 13.89 27.46
N ARG A 117 -4.36 13.70 28.71
CA ARG A 117 -3.39 12.67 29.06
C ARG A 117 -4.03 11.28 29.05
N GLU A 118 -5.20 11.15 29.64
CA GLU A 118 -5.94 9.89 29.76
C GLU A 118 -6.37 9.36 28.39
N VAL A 119 -6.93 10.22 27.56
CA VAL A 119 -7.32 9.87 26.18
C VAL A 119 -6.09 9.52 25.35
N SER A 120 -4.99 10.25 25.51
CA SER A 120 -3.74 9.93 24.79
C SER A 120 -3.19 8.55 25.22
N LEU A 121 -3.19 8.28 26.53
CA LEU A 121 -2.75 7.00 27.07
C LEU A 121 -3.65 5.86 26.58
N PHE A 122 -4.96 6.06 26.58
CA PHE A 122 -5.92 5.09 26.05
C PHE A 122 -5.59 4.74 24.59
N TRP A 123 -5.40 5.74 23.72
CA TRP A 123 -5.03 5.50 22.32
C TRP A 123 -3.69 4.78 22.17
N VAL A 124 -2.69 5.12 23.00
CA VAL A 124 -1.40 4.40 22.99
C VAL A 124 -1.60 2.93 23.39
N ILE A 125 -2.38 2.65 24.42
CA ILE A 125 -2.66 1.28 24.85
C ILE A 125 -3.33 0.47 23.74
N THR A 126 -4.27 1.06 23.00
CA THR A 126 -4.95 0.37 21.88
C THR A 126 -4.01 -0.07 20.75
N MET A 127 -2.80 0.50 20.64
CA MET A 127 -1.80 0.04 19.68
C MET A 127 -1.18 -1.31 20.07
N TYR A 128 -1.15 -1.64 21.36
CA TYR A 128 -0.50 -2.84 21.86
C TYR A 128 -1.51 -3.95 22.23
N VAL A 129 -2.78 -3.61 22.39
CA VAL A 129 -3.84 -4.57 22.73
C VAL A 129 -4.63 -4.93 21.48
N ASN A 130 -4.56 -6.19 21.10
CA ASN A 130 -5.32 -6.72 19.97
C ASN A 130 -6.23 -7.85 20.46
N GLY A 131 -7.53 -7.75 20.19
CA GLY A 131 -8.53 -8.76 20.55
C GLY A 131 -8.44 -10.07 19.74
N GLY A 132 -7.62 -10.11 18.70
CA GLY A 132 -7.49 -11.26 17.83
C GLY A 132 -8.50 -11.27 16.67
N MET A 133 -8.23 -12.15 15.70
CA MET A 133 -8.99 -12.23 14.45
C MET A 133 -10.44 -12.72 14.66
N ILE A 134 -10.64 -13.74 15.50
CA ILE A 134 -11.97 -14.36 15.69
C ILE A 134 -12.95 -13.40 16.37
N PRO A 135 -12.62 -12.76 17.52
CA PRO A 135 -13.48 -11.75 18.13
C PRO A 135 -13.81 -10.58 17.21
N THR A 136 -12.81 -10.10 16.46
CA THR A 136 -12.99 -9.01 15.50
C THR A 136 -13.96 -9.41 14.37
N PHE A 137 -13.84 -10.64 13.85
CA PHE A 137 -14.76 -11.15 12.84
C PHE A 137 -16.21 -11.24 13.36
N LEU A 138 -16.40 -11.75 14.56
CA LEU A 138 -17.73 -11.86 15.19
C LEU A 138 -18.34 -10.49 15.43
N LEU A 139 -17.55 -9.50 15.87
CA LEU A 139 -17.98 -8.13 16.04
C LEU A 139 -18.46 -7.53 14.70
N TYR A 140 -17.65 -7.62 13.64
CA TYR A 140 -18.03 -7.05 12.34
C TYR A 140 -19.23 -7.77 11.71
N LYS A 141 -19.35 -9.09 11.94
CA LYS A 141 -20.54 -9.85 11.55
C LYS A 141 -21.78 -9.36 12.31
N GLY A 142 -21.67 -9.16 13.62
CA GLY A 142 -22.77 -8.63 14.45
C GLY A 142 -23.19 -7.20 14.08
N LEU A 143 -22.26 -6.37 13.60
CA LEU A 143 -22.51 -5.03 13.10
C LEU A 143 -23.03 -4.97 11.66
N GLY A 144 -23.19 -6.11 10.97
CA GLY A 144 -23.62 -6.17 9.57
C GLY A 144 -22.59 -5.64 8.57
N LEU A 145 -21.32 -5.59 8.94
CA LEU A 145 -20.24 -5.10 8.08
C LEU A 145 -19.71 -6.19 7.14
N THR A 146 -20.00 -7.47 7.35
CA THR A 146 -19.60 -8.55 6.43
C THR A 146 -20.40 -8.47 5.13
N ASN A 147 -19.78 -8.80 4.01
CA ASN A 147 -20.33 -8.64 2.66
C ASN A 147 -20.81 -7.21 2.36
N ASN A 148 -20.07 -6.21 2.89
CA ASN A 148 -20.38 -4.80 2.74
C ASN A 148 -19.11 -4.02 2.43
N PHE A 149 -19.19 -3.00 1.58
CA PHE A 149 -18.08 -2.10 1.25
C PHE A 149 -17.49 -1.41 2.48
N TRP A 150 -18.33 -1.05 3.44
CA TRP A 150 -17.92 -0.28 4.63
C TRP A 150 -16.97 -1.02 5.57
N VAL A 151 -16.83 -2.33 5.45
CA VAL A 151 -15.81 -3.09 6.19
C VAL A 151 -14.39 -2.67 5.82
N TYR A 152 -14.18 -2.15 4.63
CA TYR A 152 -12.88 -1.64 4.18
C TYR A 152 -12.52 -0.27 4.77
N VAL A 153 -13.51 0.49 5.19
CA VAL A 153 -13.34 1.90 5.56
C VAL A 153 -13.49 2.10 7.08
N ILE A 154 -14.62 1.66 7.65
CA ILE A 154 -14.99 1.97 9.04
C ILE A 154 -13.96 1.44 10.05
N PRO A 155 -13.54 0.17 10.01
CA PRO A 155 -12.60 -0.36 11.00
C PRO A 155 -11.23 0.33 11.02
N GLY A 156 -10.76 0.76 9.85
CA GLY A 156 -9.47 1.43 9.68
C GLY A 156 -9.54 2.96 9.72
N MET A 157 -10.72 3.54 9.96
CA MET A 157 -10.93 4.98 9.88
C MET A 157 -10.14 5.74 10.95
N VAL A 158 -10.04 5.21 12.15
CA VAL A 158 -9.27 5.80 13.23
C VAL A 158 -8.05 4.94 13.53
N SER A 159 -6.87 5.55 13.49
CA SER A 159 -5.59 4.92 13.80
C SER A 159 -4.87 5.71 14.87
N ALA A 160 -4.56 5.06 15.98
CA ALA A 160 -3.80 5.69 17.07
C ALA A 160 -2.46 6.24 16.59
N PHE A 161 -1.74 5.51 15.74
CA PHE A 161 -0.48 5.96 15.16
C PHE A 161 -0.64 7.24 14.33
N ASN A 162 -1.59 7.25 13.40
CA ASN A 162 -1.84 8.42 12.53
C ASN A 162 -2.27 9.65 13.34
N MET A 163 -3.15 9.45 14.32
CA MET A 163 -3.59 10.51 15.22
C MET A 163 -2.42 11.09 16.02
N LEU A 164 -1.54 10.25 16.59
CA LEU A 164 -0.38 10.69 17.35
C LEU A 164 0.64 11.45 16.48
N VAL A 165 0.88 11.01 15.24
CA VAL A 165 1.76 11.70 14.29
C VAL A 165 1.24 13.10 14.00
N ILE A 166 -0.05 13.23 13.67
CA ILE A 166 -0.68 14.54 13.39
C ILE A 166 -0.65 15.41 14.66
N ARG A 167 -0.99 14.85 15.83
CA ARG A 167 -0.96 15.55 17.12
C ARG A 167 0.43 16.10 17.43
N THR A 168 1.46 15.29 17.26
CA THR A 168 2.86 15.70 17.52
C THR A 168 3.24 16.88 16.63
N TYR A 169 2.83 16.86 15.37
CA TYR A 169 3.04 17.98 14.46
C TYR A 169 2.27 19.24 14.92
N MET A 170 1.00 19.09 15.31
CA MET A 170 0.18 20.21 15.81
C MET A 170 0.74 20.83 17.09
N ASN A 171 1.33 20.03 17.98
CA ASN A 171 1.99 20.53 19.18
C ASN A 171 3.25 21.37 18.90
N GLY A 172 3.83 21.28 17.71
CA GLY A 172 4.94 22.13 17.27
C GLY A 172 4.49 23.49 16.74
N ILE A 173 3.19 23.74 16.59
CA ILE A 173 2.65 25.03 16.15
C ILE A 173 2.55 25.95 17.38
N PRO A 174 3.06 27.21 17.28
CA PRO A 174 3.02 28.14 18.41
C PRO A 174 1.61 28.42 18.91
N ASP A 175 1.42 28.34 20.24
CA ASP A 175 0.12 28.61 20.89
C ASP A 175 -0.39 30.04 20.66
N SER A 176 0.53 31.00 20.43
CA SER A 176 0.18 32.40 20.15
C SER A 176 -0.74 32.60 18.97
N LEU A 177 -0.70 31.70 17.96
CA LEU A 177 -1.63 31.73 16.84
C LEU A 177 -3.07 31.40 17.25
N GLU A 178 -3.23 30.45 18.17
CA GLU A 178 -4.54 30.09 18.71
C GLU A 178 -5.06 31.21 19.64
N GLU A 179 -4.20 31.74 20.51
CA GLU A 179 -4.54 32.83 21.45
C GLU A 179 -4.99 34.08 20.71
N SER A 180 -4.24 34.51 19.68
CA SER A 180 -4.63 35.65 18.85
C SER A 180 -5.98 35.44 18.17
N ALA A 181 -6.24 34.25 17.61
CA ALA A 181 -7.50 33.94 16.97
C ALA A 181 -8.69 33.92 17.98
N GLN A 182 -8.42 33.46 19.22
CA GLN A 182 -9.44 33.50 20.28
C GLN A 182 -9.75 34.94 20.71
N LEU A 183 -8.78 35.82 20.75
CA LEU A 183 -8.99 37.26 21.02
C LEU A 183 -9.83 37.90 19.91
N ASP A 184 -9.67 37.48 18.66
CA ASP A 184 -10.50 37.89 17.53
C ASP A 184 -11.89 37.24 17.52
N GLY A 185 -12.25 36.46 18.55
CA GLY A 185 -13.56 35.81 18.68
C GLY A 185 -13.71 34.52 17.86
N ALA A 186 -12.62 33.93 17.35
CA ALA A 186 -12.71 32.70 16.56
C ALA A 186 -13.05 31.48 17.44
N GLY A 187 -14.05 30.73 17.07
CA GLY A 187 -14.37 29.44 17.68
C GLY A 187 -13.40 28.33 17.26
N TYR A 188 -13.35 27.22 18.01
CA TYR A 188 -12.44 26.10 17.75
C TYR A 188 -12.55 25.52 16.34
N SER A 189 -13.74 25.46 15.75
CA SER A 189 -13.94 24.99 14.37
C SER A 189 -13.22 25.90 13.36
N THR A 190 -13.27 27.22 13.56
CA THR A 190 -12.60 28.21 12.71
C THR A 190 -11.08 28.10 12.88
N ILE A 191 -10.61 27.98 14.11
CA ILE A 191 -9.19 27.76 14.43
C ILE A 191 -8.66 26.48 13.76
N PHE A 192 -9.40 25.39 13.87
CA PHE A 192 -9.03 24.12 13.21
C PHE A 192 -8.96 24.25 11.70
N LEU A 193 -10.02 24.77 11.06
CA LEU A 193 -10.13 24.79 9.60
C LEU A 193 -9.25 25.86 8.95
N LYS A 194 -9.14 27.06 9.57
CA LYS A 194 -8.44 28.20 8.95
C LYS A 194 -6.99 28.36 9.38
N ILE A 195 -6.60 27.83 10.54
CA ILE A 195 -5.23 27.99 11.08
C ILE A 195 -4.50 26.67 11.09
N TYR A 196 -4.95 25.68 11.88
CA TYR A 196 -4.25 24.42 12.05
C TYR A 196 -4.25 23.57 10.78
N SER A 197 -5.39 23.41 10.12
CA SER A 197 -5.49 22.54 8.96
C SER A 197 -4.59 22.98 7.78
N PRO A 198 -4.50 24.27 7.44
CA PRO A 198 -3.55 24.74 6.43
C PRO A 198 -2.08 24.55 6.81
N LEU A 199 -1.72 24.78 8.08
CA LEU A 199 -0.37 24.59 8.58
C LEU A 199 0.03 23.11 8.64
N CYS A 200 -0.93 22.22 8.84
CA CYS A 200 -0.74 20.76 8.90
C CYS A 200 -0.72 20.06 7.54
N LYS A 201 -0.83 20.78 6.40
CA LYS A 201 -0.79 20.16 5.07
C LYS A 201 0.37 19.17 4.85
N PRO A 202 1.62 19.45 5.28
CA PRO A 202 2.72 18.51 5.09
C PRO A 202 2.51 17.18 5.81
N VAL A 203 2.09 17.21 7.08
CA VAL A 203 1.81 15.97 7.83
C VAL A 203 0.57 15.26 7.32
N TYR A 204 -0.45 15.98 6.87
CA TYR A 204 -1.62 15.38 6.23
C TYR A 204 -1.26 14.63 4.95
N ALA A 205 -0.39 15.19 4.11
CA ALA A 205 0.09 14.52 2.91
C ALA A 205 0.84 13.22 3.25
N THR A 206 1.68 13.25 4.29
CA THR A 206 2.41 12.07 4.75
C THR A 206 1.47 10.98 5.28
N VAL A 207 0.52 11.35 6.13
CA VAL A 207 -0.45 10.39 6.70
C VAL A 207 -1.40 9.87 5.60
N ALA A 208 -1.84 10.74 4.69
CA ALA A 208 -2.65 10.32 3.54
C ALA A 208 -1.92 9.29 2.67
N LEU A 209 -0.62 9.47 2.44
CA LEU A 209 0.19 8.50 1.72
C LEU A 209 0.24 7.14 2.45
N PHE A 210 0.49 7.13 3.76
CA PHE A 210 0.53 5.89 4.54
C PHE A 210 -0.81 5.14 4.49
N VAL A 211 -1.92 5.86 4.68
CA VAL A 211 -3.26 5.26 4.61
C VAL A 211 -3.58 4.76 3.21
N ALA A 212 -3.29 5.57 2.17
CA ALA A 212 -3.56 5.20 0.79
C ALA A 212 -2.80 3.95 0.36
N VAL A 213 -1.50 3.87 0.68
CA VAL A 213 -0.68 2.68 0.40
C VAL A 213 -1.19 1.47 1.17
N GLY A 214 -1.58 1.63 2.44
CA GLY A 214 -2.18 0.57 3.25
C GLY A 214 -3.49 0.05 2.65
N GLN A 215 -4.40 0.95 2.27
CA GLN A 215 -5.69 0.61 1.64
C GLN A 215 -5.50 -0.07 0.28
N TRP A 216 -4.56 0.41 -0.54
CA TRP A 216 -4.28 -0.17 -1.85
C TRP A 216 -3.76 -1.60 -1.77
N ASN A 217 -2.86 -1.88 -0.82
CA ASN A 217 -2.19 -3.18 -0.69
C ASN A 217 -2.96 -4.20 0.16
N SER A 218 -4.02 -3.81 0.86
CA SER A 218 -4.79 -4.74 1.70
C SER A 218 -5.62 -5.70 0.85
N TRP A 219 -5.45 -6.99 1.12
CA TRP A 219 -6.15 -8.08 0.46
C TRP A 219 -6.87 -9.00 1.47
N PHE A 220 -6.34 -9.05 2.71
CA PHE A 220 -6.78 -9.98 3.73
C PHE A 220 -8.20 -9.69 4.22
N ASP A 221 -8.57 -8.43 4.33
CA ASP A 221 -9.90 -7.98 4.71
C ASP A 221 -10.96 -8.38 3.65
N ALA A 222 -10.62 -8.30 2.36
CA ALA A 222 -11.48 -8.80 1.30
C ALA A 222 -11.68 -10.31 1.39
N MET A 223 -10.60 -11.06 1.64
CA MET A 223 -10.66 -12.51 1.82
C MET A 223 -11.50 -12.92 3.03
N LEU A 224 -11.38 -12.19 4.15
CA LEU A 224 -11.99 -12.57 5.41
C LEU A 224 -13.47 -12.16 5.50
N TYR A 225 -13.79 -10.93 5.08
CA TYR A 225 -15.12 -10.35 5.32
C TYR A 225 -16.02 -10.33 4.09
N ASN A 226 -15.46 -10.27 2.87
CA ASN A 226 -16.23 -10.13 1.62
C ASN A 226 -16.01 -11.29 0.64
N ARG A 227 -15.57 -12.44 1.11
CA ARG A 227 -15.27 -13.61 0.27
C ARG A 227 -16.47 -14.08 -0.57
N MET A 228 -17.69 -13.93 -0.06
CA MET A 228 -18.91 -14.38 -0.73
C MET A 228 -19.45 -13.38 -1.76
N SER A 229 -18.94 -12.13 -1.76
CA SER A 229 -19.42 -11.06 -2.62
C SER A 229 -18.43 -10.79 -3.75
N SER A 230 -18.66 -11.35 -4.93
CA SER A 230 -17.80 -11.13 -6.11
C SER A 230 -17.69 -9.66 -6.51
N ASN A 231 -18.74 -8.86 -6.26
CA ASN A 231 -18.80 -7.43 -6.59
C ASN A 231 -18.01 -6.54 -5.60
N LEU A 232 -17.55 -7.08 -4.48
CA LEU A 232 -16.78 -6.37 -3.45
C LEU A 232 -15.33 -6.86 -3.36
N THR A 233 -14.88 -7.62 -4.34
CA THR A 233 -13.49 -8.07 -4.41
C THR A 233 -12.53 -6.88 -4.57
N THR A 234 -11.29 -7.03 -4.12
CA THR A 234 -10.23 -6.03 -4.33
C THR A 234 -9.20 -6.53 -5.33
N LEU A 235 -8.53 -5.61 -6.04
CA LEU A 235 -7.51 -5.97 -7.02
C LEU A 235 -6.41 -6.85 -6.40
N GLN A 236 -5.94 -6.48 -5.22
CA GLN A 236 -4.89 -7.21 -4.51
C GLN A 236 -5.35 -8.61 -4.09
N TYR A 237 -6.62 -8.78 -3.72
CA TYR A 237 -7.18 -10.10 -3.41
C TYR A 237 -7.30 -10.98 -4.67
N GLU A 238 -7.74 -10.41 -5.80
CA GLU A 238 -7.76 -11.15 -7.08
C GLU A 238 -6.36 -11.57 -7.53
N LEU A 239 -5.36 -10.70 -7.39
CA LEU A 239 -3.96 -11.04 -7.64
C LEU A 239 -3.48 -12.16 -6.72
N MET A 240 -3.86 -12.13 -5.43
CA MET A 240 -3.49 -13.17 -4.47
C MET A 240 -4.15 -14.52 -4.80
N LYS A 241 -5.42 -14.53 -5.26
CA LYS A 241 -6.08 -15.74 -5.77
C LYS A 241 -5.35 -16.33 -6.98
N LEU A 242 -4.95 -15.47 -7.93
CA LEU A 242 -4.19 -15.90 -9.10
C LEU A 242 -2.85 -16.53 -8.70
N LEU A 243 -2.11 -15.90 -7.79
CA LEU A 243 -0.85 -16.44 -7.28
C LEU A 243 -1.02 -17.76 -6.54
N SER A 244 -2.04 -17.89 -5.69
CA SER A 244 -2.31 -19.12 -4.94
C SER A 244 -2.78 -20.26 -5.84
N SER A 245 -3.59 -19.97 -6.87
CA SER A 245 -4.00 -20.97 -7.85
C SER A 245 -2.80 -21.55 -8.61
N VAL A 246 -1.87 -20.68 -9.01
CA VAL A 246 -0.62 -21.07 -9.68
C VAL A 246 0.26 -21.94 -8.77
N THR A 247 0.34 -21.61 -7.48
CA THR A 247 1.14 -22.38 -6.51
C THR A 247 0.53 -23.76 -6.23
N ASN A 248 -0.80 -23.85 -6.08
CA ASN A 248 -1.49 -25.10 -5.79
C ASN A 248 -1.55 -26.03 -7.02
N GLN A 249 -1.58 -25.48 -8.22
CA GLN A 249 -1.58 -26.26 -9.47
C GLN A 249 -0.22 -26.95 -9.73
N GLY A 250 0.87 -26.40 -9.21
CA GLY A 250 2.18 -27.04 -9.30
C GLY A 250 2.37 -28.28 -8.42
N THR A 251 1.43 -28.56 -7.51
CA THR A 251 1.53 -29.67 -6.53
C THR A 251 0.59 -30.84 -6.77
N SER A 252 -0.42 -30.73 -7.62
CA SER A 252 -1.36 -31.83 -7.91
C SER A 252 -1.45 -32.18 -9.39
N ALA A 253 -1.41 -33.50 -9.71
CA ALA A 253 -1.47 -33.98 -11.08
C ALA A 253 -2.79 -33.65 -11.82
N GLU A 254 -3.90 -33.47 -11.09
CA GLU A 254 -5.20 -33.04 -11.66
C GLU A 254 -5.23 -31.56 -12.03
N ALA A 255 -4.55 -30.74 -11.26
CA ALA A 255 -4.39 -29.32 -11.56
C ALA A 255 -3.52 -29.10 -12.81
N MET A 256 -2.59 -30.00 -13.12
CA MET A 256 -1.82 -29.98 -14.36
C MET A 256 -2.69 -30.17 -15.61
N LYS A 257 -3.77 -30.94 -15.54
CA LYS A 257 -4.72 -31.14 -16.65
C LYS A 257 -5.57 -29.88 -16.91
N ASN A 258 -5.94 -29.16 -15.87
CA ASN A 258 -6.79 -27.96 -15.98
C ASN A 258 -5.97 -26.69 -16.33
N ALA A 259 -4.66 -26.72 -16.10
CA ALA A 259 -3.76 -25.59 -16.41
C ALA A 259 -3.55 -25.37 -17.93
N ALA A 260 -3.79 -26.41 -18.73
CA ALA A 260 -3.67 -26.28 -20.21
C ALA A 260 -4.70 -25.31 -20.83
N GLY A 261 -5.79 -24.99 -20.11
CA GLY A 261 -6.83 -24.06 -20.56
C GLY A 261 -6.73 -22.62 -19.98
N THR A 262 -5.93 -22.43 -18.93
CA THR A 262 -5.79 -21.13 -18.26
C THR A 262 -4.35 -20.65 -18.29
N VAL A 263 -3.90 -20.19 -19.43
CA VAL A 263 -2.60 -19.53 -19.55
C VAL A 263 -2.73 -18.16 -18.89
N THR A 264 -2.22 -18.03 -17.67
CA THR A 264 -1.93 -16.75 -17.06
C THR A 264 -0.53 -16.32 -17.52
N PRO A 265 -0.43 -15.34 -18.39
CA PRO A 265 0.74 -15.17 -19.24
C PRO A 265 1.88 -14.36 -18.64
N THR A 266 1.81 -13.94 -17.40
CA THR A 266 2.64 -12.84 -16.88
C THR A 266 3.56 -13.19 -15.72
N SER A 267 3.60 -14.43 -15.24
CA SER A 267 4.50 -14.78 -14.14
C SER A 267 5.46 -15.91 -14.51
N VAL A 268 6.65 -15.87 -13.95
CA VAL A 268 7.66 -16.95 -14.03
C VAL A 268 7.06 -18.29 -13.59
N ARG A 269 6.09 -18.27 -12.66
CA ARG A 269 5.37 -19.47 -12.19
C ARG A 269 4.40 -20.03 -13.21
N ALA A 270 3.73 -19.19 -14.02
CA ALA A 270 2.95 -19.69 -15.16
C ALA A 270 3.85 -20.41 -16.17
N ALA A 271 5.08 -19.92 -16.31
CA ALA A 271 6.11 -20.59 -17.10
C ALA A 271 6.53 -21.96 -16.54
N GLU A 272 6.64 -22.10 -15.23
CA GLU A 272 6.97 -23.37 -14.55
C GLU A 272 5.85 -24.40 -14.67
N ILE A 273 4.58 -23.97 -14.57
CA ILE A 273 3.39 -24.84 -14.73
C ILE A 273 3.35 -25.40 -16.15
N GLY A 274 3.54 -24.60 -17.16
CA GLY A 274 3.56 -25.08 -18.53
C GLY A 274 4.74 -26.03 -18.84
N ARG A 275 5.85 -25.96 -18.10
CA ARG A 275 6.93 -26.97 -18.16
C ARG A 275 6.52 -28.28 -17.53
N ALA A 276 5.83 -28.22 -16.38
CA ALA A 276 5.34 -29.38 -15.69
C ALA A 276 4.29 -30.12 -16.54
N ASP A 277 3.37 -29.38 -17.16
CA ASP A 277 2.33 -29.95 -18.05
C ASP A 277 2.94 -30.66 -19.28
N ARG A 278 3.96 -30.07 -19.90
CA ARG A 278 4.68 -30.75 -21.02
C ARG A 278 5.41 -32.02 -20.59
N LYS A 279 5.95 -32.09 -19.38
CA LYS A 279 6.57 -33.32 -18.85
C LYS A 279 5.54 -34.40 -18.62
N SER A 280 4.36 -34.07 -18.05
CA SER A 280 3.30 -35.00 -17.82
C SER A 280 2.70 -35.55 -19.12
N THR A 281 2.52 -34.72 -20.13
CA THR A 281 2.03 -35.12 -21.47
C THR A 281 3.02 -36.05 -22.18
N ARG A 282 4.32 -35.81 -22.07
CA ARG A 282 5.36 -36.69 -22.60
C ARG A 282 5.41 -38.05 -21.90
N LEU A 283 5.27 -38.05 -20.59
CA LEU A 283 5.23 -39.31 -19.80
C LEU A 283 3.99 -40.16 -20.15
N ASN A 284 2.82 -39.55 -20.31
CA ASN A 284 1.60 -40.25 -20.73
C ASN A 284 1.68 -40.79 -22.16
N SER A 285 2.36 -40.08 -23.06
CA SER A 285 2.54 -40.57 -24.44
C SER A 285 3.56 -41.69 -24.55
N SER A 286 4.47 -41.86 -23.55
CA SER A 286 5.43 -42.95 -23.51
C SER A 286 4.90 -44.23 -22.87
N HIS A 287 3.79 -44.16 -22.10
CA HIS A 287 3.13 -45.30 -21.49
C HIS A 287 1.96 -45.85 -22.34
N GLY A 288 1.65 -45.23 -23.47
CA GLY A 288 0.59 -45.62 -24.40
C GLY A 288 1.09 -46.34 -25.66
N LYS A 289 2.27 -46.96 -25.63
CA LYS A 289 2.79 -47.82 -26.71
C LYS A 289 3.01 -49.22 -26.19
#